data_8e22d2f12fba0bc9834101be4a513782
#
_entry.id   8e22d2f12fba0bc9834101be4a513782
#
_cell.length_a   1.000
_cell.length_b   1.000
_cell.length_c   1.000
_cell.angle_alpha   90.00
_cell.angle_beta   90.00
_cell.angle_gamma   90.00
#
_symmetry.space_group_name_H-M   'P 1'
#
loop_
_entity.id
_entity.type
_entity.pdbx_description
1 polymer ?
#
loop_
_entity_poly.entity_id
_entity_poly.type
_entity_poly.pdbx_seq_one_letter_code
_entity_poly.pdbx_strand_id
1 'polypeptide(L)'
;PYVTLKWAQNTDGNIHGHISTPLTSMLVHRERARHDAILVGSGTVIADDPSLDNRLYAGSSPLRVVLDRRGRVPAGVRVFRDDNVVYYSEAERADLPSVVKTAVYDSLPGVLSDLYNRGVTSLLVEGGAEILKCFIDSGLYDAVRVEVSPAAVATPPVAPLLPKSPSWIEQLDGNTLYGF
;
A
#
# COMPACT_ATOMS: atom_id res chain seq x y z
N PRO A 1 -9.74 6.95 -9.22
CA PRO A 1 -9.79 5.48 -8.99
C PRO A 1 -10.64 5.13 -7.77
N TYR A 2 -11.19 3.91 -7.75
CA TYR A 2 -11.73 3.28 -6.55
C TYR A 2 -10.56 2.93 -5.61
N VAL A 3 -10.58 3.43 -4.38
CA VAL A 3 -9.44 3.33 -3.46
C VAL A 3 -9.74 2.34 -2.34
N THR A 4 -8.94 1.29 -2.26
CA THR A 4 -8.98 0.31 -1.17
C THR A 4 -7.76 0.49 -0.26
N LEU A 5 -7.96 0.78 1.01
CA LEU A 5 -6.91 0.75 2.02
C LEU A 5 -6.76 -0.67 2.55
N LYS A 6 -5.52 -1.17 2.65
CA LYS A 6 -5.26 -2.50 3.22
C LYS A 6 -4.03 -2.48 4.12
N TRP A 7 -4.16 -3.06 5.31
CA TRP A 7 -3.02 -3.36 6.17
C TRP A 7 -3.24 -4.62 6.99
N ALA A 8 -2.17 -5.11 7.58
CA ALA A 8 -2.19 -6.14 8.61
C ALA A 8 -1.65 -5.56 9.91
N GLN A 9 -2.23 -5.95 11.04
CA GLN A 9 -1.81 -5.54 12.37
C GLN A 9 -1.95 -6.71 13.35
N ASN A 10 -1.30 -6.60 14.51
CA ASN A 10 -1.60 -7.49 15.62
C ASN A 10 -2.74 -6.93 16.50
N THR A 11 -3.12 -7.65 17.55
CA THR A 11 -4.17 -7.21 18.50
C THR A 11 -3.85 -5.91 19.21
N ASP A 12 -2.58 -5.54 19.34
CA ASP A 12 -2.14 -4.27 19.94
C ASP A 12 -2.13 -3.11 18.92
N GLY A 13 -2.55 -3.36 17.68
CA GLY A 13 -2.58 -2.37 16.60
C GLY A 13 -1.24 -2.13 15.90
N ASN A 14 -0.20 -2.91 16.17
CA ASN A 14 1.11 -2.74 15.52
C ASN A 14 1.12 -3.33 14.11
N ILE A 15 1.66 -2.60 13.15
CA ILE A 15 1.73 -2.97 11.72
C ILE A 15 3.14 -3.39 11.28
N HIS A 16 4.06 -3.61 12.21
CA HIS A 16 5.44 -4.00 11.90
C HIS A 16 5.63 -5.51 11.97
N GLY A 17 6.48 -6.05 11.09
CA GLY A 17 6.83 -7.46 11.03
C GLY A 17 5.90 -8.29 10.12
N HIS A 18 6.13 -9.60 10.12
CA HIS A 18 5.37 -10.54 9.30
C HIS A 18 4.11 -10.98 10.07
N ILE A 19 2.97 -10.40 9.73
CA ILE A 19 1.67 -10.62 10.41
C ILE A 19 0.82 -11.65 9.67
N SER A 20 0.86 -11.61 8.33
CA SER A 20 0.04 -12.48 7.49
C SER A 20 0.58 -13.91 7.48
N THR A 21 -0.33 -14.89 7.52
CA THR A 21 -0.02 -16.30 7.32
C THR A 21 0.24 -16.61 5.82
N PRO A 22 0.70 -17.81 5.45
CA PRO A 22 0.82 -18.17 4.04
C PRO A 22 -0.50 -18.05 3.27
N LEU A 23 -1.63 -18.44 3.89
CA LEU A 23 -2.95 -18.36 3.27
C LEU A 23 -3.43 -16.90 3.12
N THR A 24 -3.31 -16.09 4.18
CA THR A 24 -3.70 -14.68 4.09
C THR A 24 -2.76 -13.86 3.20
N SER A 25 -1.49 -14.24 3.09
CA SER A 25 -0.56 -13.69 2.10
C SER A 25 -1.02 -13.95 0.66
N MET A 26 -1.57 -15.13 0.37
CA MET A 26 -2.17 -15.41 -0.93
C MET A 26 -3.39 -14.50 -1.20
N LEU A 27 -4.21 -14.18 -0.19
CA LEU A 27 -5.30 -13.22 -0.33
C LEU A 27 -4.80 -11.79 -0.60
N VAL A 28 -3.68 -11.38 0.00
CA VAL A 28 -3.03 -10.09 -0.33
C VAL A 28 -2.64 -10.07 -1.82
N HIS A 29 -2.05 -11.13 -2.33
CA HIS A 29 -1.68 -11.22 -3.74
C HIS A 29 -2.92 -11.28 -4.67
N ARG A 30 -4.03 -11.87 -4.22
CA ARG A 30 -5.32 -11.79 -4.92
C ARG A 30 -5.81 -10.35 -5.03
N GLU A 31 -5.73 -9.56 -3.96
CA GLU A 31 -6.10 -8.14 -4.00
C GLU A 31 -5.18 -7.36 -4.96
N ARG A 32 -3.87 -7.63 -4.97
CA ARG A 32 -2.93 -7.05 -5.94
C ARG A 32 -3.29 -7.38 -7.38
N ALA A 33 -3.72 -8.63 -7.66
CA ALA A 33 -4.15 -9.07 -8.99
C ALA A 33 -5.46 -8.41 -9.46
N ARG A 34 -6.26 -7.86 -8.54
CA ARG A 34 -7.57 -7.26 -8.81
C ARG A 34 -7.55 -5.74 -8.93
N HIS A 35 -6.43 -5.11 -8.59
CA HIS A 35 -6.27 -3.67 -8.67
C HIS A 35 -5.31 -3.29 -9.80
N ASP A 36 -5.58 -2.19 -10.48
CA ASP A 36 -4.72 -1.67 -11.54
C ASP A 36 -3.39 -1.16 -10.99
N ALA A 37 -3.41 -0.61 -9.78
CA ALA A 37 -2.23 -0.06 -9.13
C ALA A 37 -2.16 -0.37 -7.63
N ILE A 38 -0.93 -0.40 -7.11
CA ILE A 38 -0.62 -0.52 -5.68
C ILE A 38 0.24 0.67 -5.23
N LEU A 39 -0.16 1.33 -4.14
CA LEU A 39 0.49 2.52 -3.62
C LEU A 39 1.10 2.27 -2.24
N VAL A 40 2.33 2.71 -2.07
CA VAL A 40 3.05 2.75 -0.78
C VAL A 40 3.76 4.08 -0.58
N GLY A 41 3.99 4.43 0.68
CA GLY A 41 4.84 5.57 1.05
C GLY A 41 6.32 5.23 1.09
N SER A 42 7.18 6.25 1.05
CA SER A 42 8.64 6.11 1.13
C SER A 42 9.11 5.36 2.38
N GLY A 43 8.43 5.52 3.50
CA GLY A 43 8.76 4.80 4.74
C GLY A 43 8.73 3.29 4.58
N THR A 44 7.69 2.76 3.94
CA THR A 44 7.55 1.32 3.64
C THR A 44 8.64 0.84 2.66
N VAL A 45 8.93 1.64 1.62
CA VAL A 45 9.98 1.26 0.65
C VAL A 45 11.35 1.20 1.30
N ILE A 46 11.68 2.17 2.15
CA ILE A 46 12.98 2.24 2.84
C ILE A 46 13.13 1.12 3.89
N ALA A 47 12.05 0.82 4.64
CA ALA A 47 12.11 -0.17 5.72
C ALA A 47 12.13 -1.61 5.20
N ASP A 48 11.30 -1.92 4.19
CA ASP A 48 11.00 -3.31 3.82
C ASP A 48 11.55 -3.69 2.43
N ASP A 49 11.99 -2.73 1.63
CA ASP A 49 12.37 -2.92 0.21
C ASP A 49 11.41 -3.88 -0.51
N PRO A 50 10.10 -3.59 -0.57
CA PRO A 50 9.12 -4.53 -1.05
C PRO A 50 9.15 -4.63 -2.57
N SER A 51 8.83 -5.82 -3.11
CA SER A 51 8.68 -6.01 -4.56
C SER A 51 7.34 -5.49 -5.11
N LEU A 52 6.30 -5.47 -4.30
CA LEU A 52 4.92 -5.06 -4.64
C LEU A 52 4.37 -5.77 -5.90
N ASP A 53 4.79 -7.00 -6.12
CA ASP A 53 4.35 -7.85 -7.23
C ASP A 53 3.23 -8.81 -6.81
N ASN A 54 2.65 -9.46 -7.80
CA ASN A 54 1.75 -10.59 -7.63
C ASN A 54 2.46 -11.88 -8.03
N ARG A 55 2.91 -12.67 -7.05
CA ARG A 55 3.63 -13.95 -7.26
C ARG A 55 2.94 -15.16 -6.62
N LEU A 56 1.93 -14.94 -5.76
CA LEU A 56 1.22 -16.00 -5.04
C LEU A 56 -0.22 -16.22 -5.53
N TYR A 57 -0.68 -15.48 -6.55
CA TYR A 57 -2.02 -15.61 -7.10
C TYR A 57 -1.99 -15.48 -8.62
N ALA A 58 -2.93 -16.11 -9.31
CA ALA A 58 -3.06 -15.98 -10.77
C ALA A 58 -3.48 -14.54 -11.15
N GLY A 59 -2.80 -13.93 -12.12
CA GLY A 59 -3.06 -12.58 -12.60
C GLY A 59 -1.79 -11.75 -12.74
N SER A 60 -1.94 -10.55 -13.30
CA SER A 60 -0.85 -9.60 -13.50
C SER A 60 -0.44 -8.92 -12.19
N SER A 61 0.77 -8.37 -12.18
CA SER A 61 1.21 -7.45 -11.13
C SER A 61 0.65 -6.04 -11.39
N PRO A 62 0.17 -5.33 -10.35
CA PRO A 62 -0.32 -3.96 -10.49
C PRO A 62 0.81 -2.98 -10.80
N LEU A 63 0.46 -1.81 -11.35
CA LEU A 63 1.35 -0.66 -11.43
C LEU A 63 1.81 -0.26 -10.03
N ARG A 64 3.11 -0.19 -9.79
CA ARG A 64 3.65 0.26 -8.51
C ARG A 64 3.65 1.78 -8.43
N VAL A 65 3.11 2.33 -7.35
CA VAL A 65 3.06 3.76 -7.08
C VAL A 65 3.79 4.04 -5.77
N VAL A 66 4.81 4.88 -5.84
CA VAL A 66 5.61 5.27 -4.68
C VAL A 66 5.39 6.76 -4.40
N LEU A 67 4.88 7.08 -3.20
CA LEU A 67 4.81 8.46 -2.72
C LEU A 67 6.02 8.77 -1.84
N ASP A 68 6.90 9.62 -2.34
CA ASP A 68 8.09 10.06 -1.62
C ASP A 68 8.30 11.56 -1.77
N ARG A 69 7.49 12.31 -1.06
CA ARG A 69 7.46 13.77 -1.13
C ARG A 69 8.85 14.40 -1.04
N ARG A 70 9.73 13.86 -0.21
CA ARG A 70 11.05 14.43 0.10
C ARG A 70 12.21 13.81 -0.70
N GLY A 71 11.97 12.87 -1.59
CA GLY A 71 13.02 12.24 -2.39
C GLY A 71 14.00 11.35 -1.59
N ARG A 72 13.53 10.62 -0.58
CA ARG A 72 14.37 9.83 0.33
C ARG A 72 14.60 8.39 -0.10
N VAL A 73 13.80 7.85 -1.01
CA VAL A 73 13.89 6.46 -1.45
C VAL A 73 15.19 6.25 -2.23
N PRO A 74 16.04 5.27 -1.86
CA PRO A 74 17.25 4.96 -2.61
C PRO A 74 16.95 4.48 -4.04
N ALA A 75 17.82 4.81 -5.00
CA ALA A 75 17.61 4.45 -6.41
C ALA A 75 17.69 2.93 -6.68
N GLY A 76 18.36 2.17 -5.83
CA GLY A 76 18.56 0.72 -6.01
C GLY A 76 17.51 -0.20 -5.43
N VAL A 77 16.34 0.33 -4.98
CA VAL A 77 15.29 -0.48 -4.35
C VAL A 77 14.53 -1.35 -5.36
N ARG A 78 13.98 -2.47 -4.88
CA ARG A 78 13.28 -3.46 -5.72
C ARG A 78 12.05 -2.94 -6.45
N VAL A 79 11.38 -1.91 -5.93
CA VAL A 79 10.22 -1.31 -6.61
C VAL A 79 10.58 -0.65 -7.94
N PHE A 80 11.86 -0.28 -8.16
CA PHE A 80 12.37 0.37 -9.37
C PHE A 80 13.00 -0.59 -10.39
N ARG A 81 12.80 -1.91 -10.26
CA ARG A 81 13.42 -2.95 -11.10
C ARG A 81 13.04 -2.93 -12.58
N ASP A 82 11.90 -2.31 -12.94
CA ASP A 82 11.36 -2.26 -14.30
C ASP A 82 10.45 -1.01 -14.45
N ASP A 83 9.89 -0.80 -15.64
CA ASP A 83 9.08 0.38 -16.01
C ASP A 83 7.63 0.36 -15.50
N ASN A 84 7.20 -0.71 -14.79
CA ASN A 84 5.87 -0.80 -14.20
C ASN A 84 5.79 -0.06 -12.86
N VAL A 85 6.27 1.19 -12.84
CA VAL A 85 6.33 2.04 -11.64
C VAL A 85 6.13 3.51 -11.98
N VAL A 86 5.42 4.24 -11.09
CA VAL A 86 5.34 5.71 -11.08
C VAL A 86 5.79 6.21 -9.70
N TYR A 87 6.69 7.16 -9.70
CA TYR A 87 7.26 7.77 -8.50
C TYR A 87 6.83 9.23 -8.40
N TYR A 88 6.18 9.59 -7.29
CA TYR A 88 5.72 10.95 -7.01
C TYR A 88 6.61 11.61 -5.97
N SER A 89 7.17 12.78 -6.31
CA SER A 89 8.03 13.57 -5.43
C SER A 89 7.86 15.08 -5.69
N GLU A 90 8.09 15.92 -4.68
CA GLU A 90 8.24 17.37 -4.84
C GLU A 90 9.63 17.72 -5.42
N ALA A 91 10.62 16.87 -5.23
CA ALA A 91 11.99 17.04 -5.67
C ALA A 91 12.28 16.28 -6.97
N GLU A 92 13.01 16.89 -7.87
CA GLU A 92 13.58 16.18 -9.02
C GLU A 92 14.60 15.14 -8.55
N ARG A 93 14.60 13.97 -9.20
CA ARG A 93 15.43 12.82 -8.88
C ARG A 93 16.13 12.31 -10.13
N ALA A 94 17.25 12.95 -10.47
CA ALA A 94 18.08 12.57 -11.64
C ALA A 94 18.87 11.27 -11.42
N ASP A 95 18.94 10.79 -10.18
CA ASP A 95 19.64 9.56 -9.79
C ASP A 95 18.81 8.28 -9.95
N LEU A 96 17.50 8.41 -10.23
CA LEU A 96 16.62 7.26 -10.42
C LEU A 96 16.92 6.55 -11.76
N PRO A 97 16.71 5.20 -11.82
CA PRO A 97 16.80 4.47 -13.08
C PRO A 97 15.89 5.09 -14.16
N SER A 98 16.36 5.17 -15.39
CA SER A 98 15.62 5.78 -16.52
C SER A 98 14.27 5.10 -16.82
N VAL A 99 14.07 3.89 -16.35
CA VAL A 99 12.79 3.15 -16.47
C VAL A 99 11.71 3.66 -15.52
N VAL A 100 12.10 4.40 -14.44
CA VAL A 100 11.15 4.93 -13.45
C VAL A 100 10.47 6.16 -14.02
N LYS A 101 9.15 6.10 -14.14
CA LYS A 101 8.33 7.27 -14.52
C LYS A 101 8.17 8.17 -13.29
N THR A 102 8.70 9.39 -13.38
CA THR A 102 8.55 10.39 -12.31
C THR A 102 7.37 11.31 -12.57
N ALA A 103 6.72 11.75 -11.50
CA ALA A 103 5.65 12.75 -11.52
C ALA A 103 5.78 13.68 -10.31
N VAL A 104 5.28 14.91 -10.46
CA VAL A 104 5.30 15.88 -9.36
C VAL A 104 4.24 15.51 -8.33
N TYR A 105 4.63 15.46 -7.06
CA TYR A 105 3.69 15.38 -5.96
C TYR A 105 3.23 16.79 -5.58
N ASP A 106 1.97 17.08 -5.76
CA ASP A 106 1.33 18.33 -5.30
C ASP A 106 0.36 18.06 -4.12
N SER A 107 -0.47 17.02 -4.26
CA SER A 107 -1.49 16.65 -3.28
C SER A 107 -1.98 15.22 -3.51
N LEU A 108 -2.63 14.60 -2.53
CA LEU A 108 -3.28 13.30 -2.74
C LEU A 108 -4.36 13.33 -3.83
N PRO A 109 -5.28 14.32 -3.87
CA PRO A 109 -6.22 14.44 -4.98
C PRO A 109 -5.54 14.58 -6.35
N GLY A 110 -4.43 15.32 -6.44
CA GLY A 110 -3.64 15.46 -7.66
C GLY A 110 -3.05 14.14 -8.12
N VAL A 111 -2.47 13.36 -7.20
CA VAL A 111 -1.97 12.00 -7.47
C VAL A 111 -3.09 11.09 -7.99
N LEU A 112 -4.26 11.08 -7.33
CA LEU A 112 -5.40 10.27 -7.76
C LEU A 112 -5.91 10.68 -9.15
N SER A 113 -5.92 11.99 -9.45
CA SER A 113 -6.28 12.51 -10.77
C SER A 113 -5.28 12.10 -11.85
N ASP A 114 -3.97 12.20 -11.59
CA ASP A 114 -2.94 11.76 -12.54
C ASP A 114 -2.99 10.24 -12.78
N LEU A 115 -3.17 9.44 -11.74
CA LEU A 115 -3.35 8.00 -11.86
C LEU A 115 -4.58 7.65 -12.72
N TYR A 116 -5.70 8.35 -12.51
CA TYR A 116 -6.90 8.16 -13.33
C TYR A 116 -6.64 8.50 -14.79
N ASN A 117 -5.93 9.58 -15.09
CA ASN A 117 -5.55 9.97 -16.45
C ASN A 117 -4.59 8.97 -17.11
N ARG A 118 -3.86 8.19 -16.32
CA ARG A 118 -3.04 7.06 -16.78
C ARG A 118 -3.82 5.76 -16.98
N GLY A 119 -5.14 5.78 -16.77
CA GLY A 119 -6.02 4.62 -16.93
C GLY A 119 -6.17 3.75 -15.68
N VAL A 120 -5.65 4.19 -14.50
CA VAL A 120 -5.83 3.50 -13.22
C VAL A 120 -7.24 3.76 -12.70
N THR A 121 -8.09 2.74 -12.68
CA THR A 121 -9.47 2.81 -12.17
C THR A 121 -9.61 2.26 -10.77
N SER A 122 -8.69 1.40 -10.33
CA SER A 122 -8.66 0.79 -8.99
C SER A 122 -7.26 0.89 -8.37
N LEU A 123 -7.20 1.34 -7.12
CA LEU A 123 -5.97 1.59 -6.38
C LEU A 123 -5.97 0.85 -5.03
N LEU A 124 -4.99 0.00 -4.81
CA LEU A 124 -4.72 -0.63 -3.51
C LEU A 124 -3.66 0.16 -2.76
N VAL A 125 -3.97 0.69 -1.58
CA VAL A 125 -3.02 1.38 -0.71
C VAL A 125 -2.60 0.41 0.40
N GLU A 126 -1.34 -0.10 0.30
CA GLU A 126 -0.84 -1.12 1.24
C GLU A 126 0.10 -0.55 2.31
N GLY A 127 0.36 0.75 2.34
CA GLY A 127 1.29 0.95 3.27
C GLY A 127 1.90 2.19 3.79
N GLY A 128 2.48 2.01 4.99
CA GLY A 128 2.94 3.03 5.89
C GLY A 128 1.79 3.66 6.66
N ALA A 129 1.89 3.66 8.00
CA ALA A 129 0.86 4.25 8.87
C ALA A 129 0.53 5.70 8.47
N GLU A 130 1.54 6.49 8.08
CA GLU A 130 1.37 7.88 7.67
C GLU A 130 0.51 8.00 6.41
N ILE A 131 0.77 7.18 5.38
CA ILE A 131 -0.01 7.23 4.13
C ILE A 131 -1.45 6.78 4.38
N LEU A 132 -1.66 5.68 5.09
CA LEU A 132 -2.99 5.21 5.46
C LEU A 132 -3.75 6.29 6.24
N LYS A 133 -3.08 6.93 7.22
CA LYS A 133 -3.66 8.04 7.99
C LYS A 133 -4.04 9.22 7.08
N CYS A 134 -3.20 9.61 6.13
CA CYS A 134 -3.50 10.69 5.20
C CYS A 134 -4.76 10.40 4.36
N PHE A 135 -4.91 9.17 3.86
CA PHE A 135 -6.12 8.77 3.13
C PHE A 135 -7.37 8.77 4.00
N ILE A 136 -7.27 8.28 5.24
CA ILE A 136 -8.39 8.25 6.21
C ILE A 136 -8.81 9.67 6.60
N ASP A 137 -7.86 10.52 7.00
CA ASP A 137 -8.13 11.89 7.43
C ASP A 137 -8.75 12.75 6.32
N SER A 138 -8.37 12.49 5.06
CA SER A 138 -8.92 13.19 3.89
C SER A 138 -10.21 12.58 3.34
N GLY A 139 -10.64 11.42 3.83
CA GLY A 139 -11.81 10.70 3.31
C GLY A 139 -11.65 10.19 1.87
N LEU A 140 -10.41 10.06 1.38
CA LEU A 140 -10.10 9.66 0.00
C LEU A 140 -9.99 8.13 -0.14
N TYR A 141 -11.00 7.41 0.30
CA TYR A 141 -11.06 5.94 0.17
C TYR A 141 -12.50 5.46 0.07
N ASP A 142 -12.70 4.32 -0.57
CA ASP A 142 -13.99 3.69 -0.81
C ASP A 142 -14.17 2.41 0.04
N ALA A 143 -13.09 1.68 0.30
CA ALA A 143 -13.11 0.45 1.08
C ALA A 143 -11.87 0.30 1.96
N VAL A 144 -12.01 -0.47 3.05
CA VAL A 144 -10.89 -0.81 3.93
C VAL A 144 -10.87 -2.31 4.18
N ARG A 145 -9.67 -2.90 4.21
CA ARG A 145 -9.38 -4.29 4.55
C ARG A 145 -8.34 -4.34 5.65
N VAL A 146 -8.68 -4.90 6.80
CA VAL A 146 -7.76 -5.05 7.93
C VAL A 146 -7.62 -6.53 8.27
N GLU A 147 -6.40 -7.00 8.35
CA GLU A 147 -6.06 -8.31 8.88
C GLU A 147 -5.52 -8.15 10.29
N VAL A 148 -6.06 -8.87 11.27
CA VAL A 148 -5.61 -8.83 12.66
C VAL A 148 -5.10 -10.21 13.08
N SER A 149 -3.82 -10.30 13.44
CA SER A 149 -3.21 -11.49 14.02
C SER A 149 -3.34 -11.47 15.54
N PRO A 150 -3.59 -12.60 16.18
CA PRO A 150 -3.62 -12.72 17.64
C PRO A 150 -2.23 -12.58 18.29
N ALA A 151 -1.15 -12.66 17.52
CA ALA A 151 0.22 -12.53 18.05
C ALA A 151 0.48 -11.11 18.58
N ALA A 152 0.82 -11.01 19.87
CA ALA A 152 1.18 -9.74 20.47
C ALA A 152 2.67 -9.44 20.24
N VAL A 153 2.98 -8.33 19.59
CA VAL A 153 4.34 -7.77 19.49
C VAL A 153 4.21 -6.25 19.61
N ALA A 154 4.60 -5.71 20.76
CA ALA A 154 4.48 -4.29 21.05
C ALA A 154 5.65 -3.49 20.47
N THR A 155 5.62 -3.15 19.19
CA THR A 155 6.59 -2.22 18.58
C THR A 155 5.90 -1.30 17.56
N PRO A 156 6.10 0.04 17.63
CA PRO A 156 5.61 0.97 16.61
C PRO A 156 6.16 0.63 15.22
N PRO A 157 5.48 1.02 14.13
CA PRO A 157 4.34 1.93 14.06
C PRO A 157 2.99 1.27 14.36
N VAL A 158 2.03 2.09 14.84
CA VAL A 158 0.66 1.67 15.15
C VAL A 158 -0.24 1.95 13.95
N ALA A 159 -1.22 1.07 13.72
CA ALA A 159 -2.24 1.22 12.68
C ALA A 159 -3.09 2.48 12.91
N PRO A 160 -3.58 3.12 11.85
CA PRO A 160 -4.55 4.20 12.00
C PRO A 160 -5.88 3.67 12.56
N LEU A 161 -6.55 4.51 13.33
CA LEU A 161 -7.89 4.21 13.85
C LEU A 161 -8.94 4.43 12.75
N LEU A 162 -9.88 3.51 12.65
CA LEU A 162 -11.03 3.65 11.76
C LEU A 162 -12.24 4.20 12.53
N PRO A 163 -12.95 5.20 11.99
CA PRO A 163 -14.09 5.81 12.65
C PRO A 163 -15.39 5.01 12.53
N LYS A 164 -15.35 3.81 11.94
CA LYS A 164 -16.53 3.01 11.59
C LYS A 164 -16.44 1.59 12.18
N SER A 165 -17.61 0.99 12.43
CA SER A 165 -17.71 -0.45 12.69
C SER A 165 -17.53 -1.23 11.39
N PRO A 166 -16.94 -2.45 11.44
CA PRO A 166 -16.78 -3.27 10.25
C PRO A 166 -18.14 -3.69 9.66
N SER A 167 -18.21 -3.74 8.34
CA SER A 167 -19.36 -4.22 7.58
C SER A 167 -19.40 -5.76 7.50
N TRP A 168 -18.23 -6.40 7.59
CA TRP A 168 -18.10 -7.86 7.68
C TRP A 168 -16.84 -8.25 8.46
N ILE A 169 -16.88 -9.46 9.03
CA ILE A 169 -15.80 -10.07 9.80
C ILE A 169 -15.67 -11.52 9.35
N GLU A 170 -14.45 -12.00 9.12
CA GLU A 170 -14.15 -13.38 8.74
C GLU A 170 -12.94 -13.89 9.54
N GLN A 171 -13.01 -15.15 9.99
CA GLN A 171 -11.87 -15.84 10.62
C GLN A 171 -11.18 -16.71 9.56
N LEU A 172 -9.87 -16.54 9.39
CA LEU A 172 -9.11 -17.29 8.42
C LEU A 172 -7.69 -17.57 8.92
N ASP A 173 -7.36 -18.87 9.01
CA ASP A 173 -5.99 -19.34 9.34
C ASP A 173 -5.42 -18.71 10.64
N GLY A 174 -6.27 -18.55 11.66
CA GLY A 174 -5.93 -17.97 12.94
C GLY A 174 -5.98 -16.45 13.01
N ASN A 175 -6.06 -15.75 11.88
CA ASN A 175 -6.23 -14.30 11.80
C ASN A 175 -7.70 -13.91 11.61
N THR A 176 -8.03 -12.68 12.00
CA THR A 176 -9.35 -12.08 11.76
C THR A 176 -9.25 -11.03 10.67
N LEU A 177 -10.10 -11.14 9.66
CA LEU A 177 -10.21 -10.20 8.55
C LEU A 177 -11.43 -9.31 8.76
N TYR A 178 -11.27 -8.02 8.61
CA TYR A 178 -12.32 -7.01 8.71
C TYR A 178 -12.46 -6.25 7.39
N GLY A 179 -13.70 -5.94 7.00
CA GLY A 179 -13.99 -5.01 5.91
C GLY A 179 -14.88 -3.85 6.36
N PHE A 180 -14.59 -2.66 5.88
CA PHE A 180 -15.30 -1.42 6.20
C PHE A 180 -15.72 -0.70 4.93
#